data_a847d8aa45584dc5d1dfabfdfe8a7d42
#
_entry.id   a847d8aa45584dc5d1dfabfdfe8a7d42
#
_cell.length_a   1.000
_cell.length_b   1.000
_cell.length_c   1.000
_cell.angle_alpha   90.00
_cell.angle_beta   90.00
_cell.angle_gamma   90.00
#
_symmetry.space_group_name_H-M   'P 1'
#
loop_
_entity.id
_entity.type
_entity.pdbx_description
1 polymer ?
#
loop_
_entity_poly.entity_id
_entity_poly.type
_entity_poly.pdbx_seq_one_letter_code
_entity_poly.pdbx_strand_id
1 'polypeptide(L)'
;MVLKQNTSFPEGKKTMNPETNTNMEKNTVFPEAPEFIPITDLSAPELDVYARLSETELLRFYEPERGLFIAESPKVIERALASGCRPVSMLCEEKQKEAAGRLIAGWRVPVYTAPFDMLTRLTGFALTRGMLCAMRRPEPLCVEQVCRNARRIAVLEQIMNPTNVGAIFRSAAALSMDAVLLTHGCSDPLYRRSIRVSMGTVFQIPWAFFSKKAEAVRQEGITRQGNEAGWPEGGLRLLRRLGFRTVAM
;
A
#
# COMPACT_ATOMS: atom_id res chain seq x y z
N MET A 1 16.37 14.14 2.18
CA MET A 1 15.96 14.30 0.75
C MET A 1 17.08 13.85 -0.15
N VAL A 2 16.79 13.13 -1.23
CA VAL A 2 17.80 12.60 -2.16
C VAL A 2 17.46 13.04 -3.58
N LEU A 3 18.40 13.64 -4.30
CA LEU A 3 18.22 14.19 -5.65
C LEU A 3 19.13 13.46 -6.65
N LYS A 4 18.62 13.15 -7.85
CA LYS A 4 19.41 12.62 -8.95
C LYS A 4 20.14 13.74 -9.68
N GLN A 5 21.43 13.56 -9.99
CA GLN A 5 22.19 14.54 -10.77
C GLN A 5 21.67 14.59 -12.22
N ASN A 6 21.53 15.79 -12.77
CA ASN A 6 21.07 15.99 -14.16
C ASN A 6 22.14 15.45 -15.13
N THR A 7 21.86 14.33 -15.76
CA THR A 7 22.50 13.97 -17.03
C THR A 7 21.51 14.38 -18.14
N SER A 8 22.03 15.16 -19.09
CA SER A 8 21.35 15.77 -20.25
C SER A 8 20.38 14.80 -20.93
N PHE A 9 19.18 15.31 -21.24
CA PHE A 9 18.13 14.61 -21.94
C PHE A 9 18.45 14.43 -23.44
N PRO A 10 18.11 13.27 -24.03
CA PRO A 10 17.71 13.22 -25.41
C PRO A 10 16.20 13.42 -25.50
N GLU A 11 15.79 14.47 -26.21
CA GLU A 11 14.41 14.62 -26.69
C GLU A 11 14.10 13.51 -27.68
N GLY A 12 13.08 12.72 -27.39
CA GLY A 12 12.60 11.68 -28.28
C GLY A 12 11.14 11.34 -27.99
N LYS A 13 10.22 12.15 -28.52
CA LYS A 13 8.82 11.78 -28.63
C LYS A 13 8.73 10.57 -29.58
N LYS A 14 8.38 9.39 -29.06
CA LYS A 14 7.80 8.32 -29.87
C LYS A 14 6.34 8.17 -29.50
N THR A 15 5.50 8.69 -30.38
CA THR A 15 4.09 8.33 -30.53
C THR A 15 4.00 6.82 -30.83
N MET A 16 3.38 6.06 -29.96
CA MET A 16 2.96 4.69 -30.27
C MET A 16 1.62 4.74 -30.98
N ASN A 17 1.61 4.24 -32.21
CA ASN A 17 0.41 3.92 -32.99
C ASN A 17 -0.34 2.74 -32.34
N PRO A 18 -1.68 2.80 -32.27
CA PRO A 18 -2.49 1.66 -31.86
C PRO A 18 -3.00 0.93 -33.10
N GLU A 19 -2.30 -0.11 -33.54
CA GLU A 19 -2.91 -1.05 -34.47
C GLU A 19 -2.57 -2.50 -34.13
N THR A 20 -3.65 -3.29 -34.11
CA THR A 20 -3.79 -4.74 -34.18
C THR A 20 -3.43 -5.58 -32.96
N ASN A 21 -4.45 -5.92 -32.20
CA ASN A 21 -4.74 -7.34 -31.96
C ASN A 21 -6.24 -7.58 -31.72
N THR A 22 -6.97 -7.84 -32.80
CA THR A 22 -8.33 -8.37 -32.83
C THR A 22 -8.24 -9.87 -32.64
N ASN A 23 -8.48 -10.35 -31.40
CA ASN A 23 -9.11 -11.64 -31.08
C ASN A 23 -9.00 -11.87 -29.57
N MET A 24 -9.84 -11.20 -28.81
CA MET A 24 -10.23 -11.66 -27.48
C MET A 24 -11.73 -11.93 -27.52
N GLU A 25 -12.05 -13.21 -27.46
CA GLU A 25 -13.41 -13.70 -27.29
C GLU A 25 -14.10 -12.92 -26.19
N LYS A 26 -15.22 -12.32 -26.53
CA LYS A 26 -16.13 -11.65 -25.61
C LYS A 26 -16.78 -12.70 -24.69
N ASN A 27 -16.06 -13.17 -23.69
CA ASN A 27 -16.68 -13.66 -22.47
C ASN A 27 -17.13 -12.44 -21.70
N THR A 28 -18.32 -11.98 -21.96
CA THR A 28 -19.07 -11.03 -21.13
C THR A 28 -19.44 -11.76 -19.83
N VAL A 29 -18.47 -11.92 -18.94
CA VAL A 29 -18.74 -12.19 -17.53
C VAL A 29 -19.32 -10.88 -17.01
N PHE A 30 -20.64 -10.85 -16.80
CA PHE A 30 -21.29 -9.79 -16.06
C PHE A 30 -20.54 -9.63 -14.74
N PRO A 31 -20.15 -8.40 -14.32
CA PRO A 31 -19.49 -8.21 -13.05
C PRO A 31 -20.43 -8.76 -11.95
N GLU A 32 -19.99 -9.82 -11.29
CA GLU A 32 -20.74 -10.40 -10.17
C GLU A 32 -20.91 -9.29 -9.12
N ALA A 33 -22.17 -9.06 -8.72
CA ALA A 33 -22.46 -8.05 -7.72
C ALA A 33 -21.87 -8.47 -6.36
N PRO A 34 -21.37 -7.53 -5.54
CA PRO A 34 -20.86 -7.84 -4.21
C PRO A 34 -21.97 -8.42 -3.33
N GLU A 35 -21.61 -9.38 -2.49
CA GLU A 35 -22.54 -10.01 -1.55
C GLU A 35 -22.68 -9.14 -0.30
N PHE A 36 -23.88 -8.61 -0.05
CA PHE A 36 -24.18 -7.81 1.15
C PHE A 36 -24.73 -8.67 2.27
N ILE A 37 -24.02 -8.71 3.39
CA ILE A 37 -24.31 -9.54 4.57
C ILE A 37 -24.64 -8.63 5.76
N PRO A 38 -25.89 -8.56 6.22
CA PRO A 38 -26.23 -7.84 7.44
C PRO A 38 -25.58 -8.49 8.66
N ILE A 39 -24.95 -7.68 9.52
CA ILE A 39 -24.36 -8.15 10.77
C ILE A 39 -25.48 -8.36 11.79
N THR A 40 -25.61 -9.58 12.29
CA THR A 40 -26.53 -9.94 13.36
C THR A 40 -25.80 -10.30 14.66
N ASP A 41 -24.55 -10.74 14.55
CA ASP A 41 -23.67 -11.10 15.67
C ASP A 41 -22.35 -10.33 15.59
N LEU A 42 -22.08 -9.49 16.61
CA LEU A 42 -20.83 -8.73 16.70
C LEU A 42 -19.62 -9.61 17.05
N SER A 43 -19.85 -10.83 17.55
CA SER A 43 -18.77 -11.78 17.90
C SER A 43 -18.32 -12.65 16.72
N ALA A 44 -18.94 -12.51 15.55
CA ALA A 44 -18.62 -13.29 14.36
C ALA A 44 -17.12 -13.18 13.99
N PRO A 45 -16.42 -14.32 13.77
CA PRO A 45 -14.97 -14.31 13.51
C PRO A 45 -14.55 -13.51 12.27
N GLU A 46 -15.44 -13.40 11.27
CA GLU A 46 -15.21 -12.65 10.04
C GLU A 46 -15.01 -11.15 10.28
N LEU A 47 -15.46 -10.66 11.45
CA LEU A 47 -15.34 -9.26 11.85
C LEU A 47 -14.05 -8.95 12.62
N ASP A 48 -13.29 -9.98 13.00
CA ASP A 48 -12.08 -9.82 13.82
C ASP A 48 -11.04 -8.90 13.16
N VAL A 49 -10.89 -8.99 11.86
CA VAL A 49 -9.97 -8.16 11.08
C VAL A 49 -10.23 -6.65 11.23
N TYR A 50 -11.46 -6.25 11.54
CA TYR A 50 -11.85 -4.85 11.69
C TYR A 50 -11.73 -4.31 13.11
N ALA A 51 -11.85 -5.19 14.12
CA ALA A 51 -12.07 -4.79 15.50
C ALA A 51 -11.09 -5.39 16.51
N ARG A 52 -10.68 -6.63 16.33
CA ARG A 52 -9.96 -7.41 17.37
C ARG A 52 -8.50 -7.68 17.06
N LEU A 53 -8.12 -7.72 15.76
CA LEU A 53 -6.74 -8.00 15.38
C LEU A 53 -5.87 -6.74 15.47
N SER A 54 -4.71 -6.90 16.09
CA SER A 54 -3.65 -5.89 16.08
C SER A 54 -2.97 -5.79 14.69
N GLU A 55 -2.20 -4.73 14.47
CA GLU A 55 -1.43 -4.55 13.24
C GLU A 55 -0.46 -5.72 12.97
N THR A 56 0.10 -6.31 14.02
CA THR A 56 1.01 -7.45 13.92
C THR A 56 0.26 -8.73 13.52
N GLU A 57 -0.92 -8.95 14.06
CA GLU A 57 -1.77 -10.09 13.70
C GLU A 57 -2.30 -9.95 12.28
N LEU A 58 -2.71 -8.76 11.87
CA LEU A 58 -3.09 -8.48 10.49
C LEU A 58 -1.93 -8.74 9.51
N LEU A 59 -0.70 -8.35 9.88
CA LEU A 59 0.50 -8.58 9.07
C LEU A 59 0.75 -10.07 8.84
N ARG A 60 0.43 -10.94 9.81
CA ARG A 60 0.65 -12.38 9.79
C ARG A 60 -0.56 -13.20 9.36
N PHE A 61 -1.68 -12.56 9.05
CA PHE A 61 -2.99 -13.20 8.92
C PHE A 61 -3.03 -14.40 7.96
N TYR A 62 -2.18 -14.43 6.95
CA TYR A 62 -2.09 -15.51 5.96
C TYR A 62 -0.70 -16.15 5.91
N GLU A 63 0.06 -16.19 7.02
CA GLU A 63 1.38 -16.81 6.98
C GLU A 63 1.32 -18.26 6.42
N PRO A 64 2.23 -18.65 5.52
CA PRO A 64 3.42 -17.93 5.05
C PRO A 64 3.16 -16.84 3.98
N GLU A 65 1.92 -16.68 3.53
CA GLU A 65 1.53 -15.62 2.62
C GLU A 65 1.54 -14.26 3.35
N ARG A 66 1.37 -13.20 2.56
CA ARG A 66 1.33 -11.84 3.11
C ARG A 66 0.01 -11.56 3.77
N GLY A 67 0.08 -10.86 4.89
CA GLY A 67 -1.07 -10.49 5.69
C GLY A 67 -2.00 -9.46 5.04
N LEU A 68 -2.80 -8.86 5.90
CA LEU A 68 -3.80 -7.86 5.56
C LEU A 68 -3.38 -6.45 5.99
N PHE A 69 -4.09 -5.48 5.48
CA PHE A 69 -4.18 -4.13 6.03
C PHE A 69 -5.61 -3.62 5.92
N ILE A 70 -5.94 -2.61 6.73
CA ILE A 70 -7.28 -2.00 6.73
C ILE A 70 -7.21 -0.60 6.12
N ALA A 71 -7.95 -0.41 5.02
CA ALA A 71 -8.20 0.90 4.42
C ALA A 71 -9.49 1.50 5.00
N GLU A 72 -9.42 2.74 5.51
CA GLU A 72 -10.54 3.45 6.12
C GLU A 72 -10.97 4.63 5.25
N SER A 73 -12.23 4.72 4.91
CA SER A 73 -12.92 5.73 4.11
C SER A 73 -12.97 5.44 2.60
N PRO A 74 -14.04 5.90 1.92
CA PRO A 74 -14.20 5.68 0.47
C PRO A 74 -12.99 6.13 -0.35
N LYS A 75 -12.44 7.32 -0.07
CA LYS A 75 -11.31 7.88 -0.82
C LYS A 75 -10.01 7.10 -0.65
N VAL A 76 -9.76 6.56 0.54
CA VAL A 76 -8.57 5.74 0.81
C VAL A 76 -8.71 4.38 0.14
N ILE A 77 -9.90 3.77 0.21
CA ILE A 77 -10.21 2.49 -0.46
C ILE A 77 -10.04 2.63 -1.97
N GLU A 78 -10.59 3.69 -2.57
CA GLU A 78 -10.43 4.00 -3.99
C GLU A 78 -8.95 4.09 -4.40
N ARG A 79 -8.11 4.79 -3.62
CA ARG A 79 -6.66 4.90 -3.87
C ARG A 79 -5.94 3.56 -3.78
N ALA A 80 -6.30 2.75 -2.79
CA ALA A 80 -5.74 1.40 -2.64
C ALA A 80 -6.12 0.49 -3.82
N LEU A 81 -7.38 0.49 -4.23
CA LEU A 81 -7.85 -0.26 -5.40
C LEU A 81 -7.16 0.21 -6.69
N ALA A 82 -7.06 1.53 -6.89
CA ALA A 82 -6.38 2.11 -8.05
C ALA A 82 -4.88 1.77 -8.10
N SER A 83 -4.24 1.49 -6.96
CA SER A 83 -2.85 1.01 -6.89
C SER A 83 -2.71 -0.50 -7.09
N GLY A 84 -3.80 -1.22 -7.35
CA GLY A 84 -3.80 -2.67 -7.58
C GLY A 84 -3.94 -3.52 -6.32
N CYS A 85 -4.23 -2.93 -5.15
CA CYS A 85 -4.52 -3.70 -3.95
C CYS A 85 -5.83 -4.48 -4.10
N ARG A 86 -5.87 -5.72 -3.59
CA ARG A 86 -7.01 -6.61 -3.73
C ARG A 86 -7.86 -6.61 -2.46
N PRO A 87 -9.16 -6.29 -2.53
CA PRO A 87 -10.05 -6.37 -1.39
C PRO A 87 -10.28 -7.85 -1.00
N VAL A 88 -10.50 -8.09 0.28
CA VAL A 88 -10.86 -9.40 0.86
C VAL A 88 -12.27 -9.36 1.41
N SER A 89 -12.61 -8.29 2.10
CA SER A 89 -13.95 -8.01 2.61
C SER A 89 -14.12 -6.51 2.85
N MET A 90 -15.36 -6.07 3.00
CA MET A 90 -15.68 -4.69 3.35
C MET A 90 -16.67 -4.66 4.53
N LEU A 91 -16.55 -3.62 5.35
CA LEU A 91 -17.49 -3.30 6.42
C LEU A 91 -18.01 -1.89 6.20
N CYS A 92 -19.32 -1.69 6.14
CA CYS A 92 -19.89 -0.36 5.95
C CYS A 92 -21.20 -0.14 6.68
N GLU A 93 -21.52 1.12 6.92
CA GLU A 93 -22.84 1.52 7.39
C GLU A 93 -23.90 1.23 6.32
N GLU A 94 -25.10 0.82 6.72
CA GLU A 94 -26.19 0.48 5.81
C GLU A 94 -26.50 1.58 4.78
N LYS A 95 -26.48 2.85 5.21
CA LYS A 95 -26.66 4.00 4.30
C LYS A 95 -25.56 4.18 3.26
N GLN A 96 -24.40 3.52 3.43
CA GLN A 96 -23.28 3.54 2.51
C GLN A 96 -23.27 2.35 1.53
N LYS A 97 -24.25 1.47 1.61
CA LYS A 97 -24.31 0.23 0.82
C LYS A 97 -24.12 0.44 -0.69
N GLU A 98 -24.81 1.43 -1.27
CA GLU A 98 -24.63 1.74 -2.69
C GLU A 98 -23.22 2.25 -3.03
N ALA A 99 -22.68 3.14 -2.20
CA ALA A 99 -21.34 3.66 -2.39
C ALA A 99 -20.28 2.56 -2.26
N ALA A 100 -20.45 1.64 -1.30
CA ALA A 100 -19.62 0.46 -1.14
C ALA A 100 -19.66 -0.43 -2.39
N GLY A 101 -20.87 -0.73 -2.89
CA GLY A 101 -21.07 -1.54 -4.10
C GLY A 101 -20.39 -0.94 -5.33
N ARG A 102 -20.45 0.40 -5.50
CA ARG A 102 -19.74 1.07 -6.60
C ARG A 102 -18.23 0.98 -6.48
N LEU A 103 -17.68 1.10 -5.25
CA LEU A 103 -16.23 1.03 -5.02
C LEU A 103 -15.63 -0.33 -5.35
N ILE A 104 -16.35 -1.41 -5.02
CA ILE A 104 -15.88 -2.78 -5.23
C ILE A 104 -16.57 -3.49 -6.40
N ALA A 105 -17.15 -2.72 -7.32
CA ALA A 105 -17.72 -3.28 -8.56
C ALA A 105 -16.67 -4.11 -9.30
N GLY A 106 -17.02 -5.35 -9.65
CA GLY A 106 -16.10 -6.30 -10.29
C GLY A 106 -15.29 -7.18 -9.32
N TRP A 107 -15.49 -7.01 -7.99
CA TRP A 107 -14.91 -7.87 -6.97
C TRP A 107 -16.00 -8.70 -6.28
N ARG A 108 -15.80 -10.02 -6.23
CA ARG A 108 -16.65 -10.93 -5.47
C ARG A 108 -16.12 -11.07 -4.06
N VAL A 109 -16.48 -10.12 -3.19
CA VAL A 109 -16.08 -10.11 -1.78
C VAL A 109 -17.28 -9.82 -0.88
N PRO A 110 -17.33 -10.36 0.36
CA PRO A 110 -18.41 -10.07 1.30
C PRO A 110 -18.36 -8.60 1.74
N VAL A 111 -19.54 -7.98 1.82
CA VAL A 111 -19.76 -6.63 2.33
C VAL A 111 -20.65 -6.72 3.56
N TYR A 112 -20.04 -6.65 4.73
CA TYR A 112 -20.74 -6.64 6.00
C TYR A 112 -21.40 -5.28 6.23
N THR A 113 -22.68 -5.27 6.60
CA THR A 113 -23.44 -4.03 6.80
C THR A 113 -24.11 -4.00 8.16
N ALA A 114 -24.11 -2.85 8.80
CA ALA A 114 -24.81 -2.62 10.07
C ALA A 114 -25.17 -1.14 10.26
N PRO A 115 -26.10 -0.82 11.18
CA PRO A 115 -26.33 0.54 11.65
C PRO A 115 -25.08 1.16 12.30
N PHE A 116 -24.98 2.48 12.28
CA PHE A 116 -23.81 3.24 12.78
C PHE A 116 -23.45 2.93 14.22
N ASP A 117 -24.43 2.83 15.10
CA ASP A 117 -24.23 2.52 16.53
C ASP A 117 -23.65 1.11 16.73
N MET A 118 -24.09 0.14 15.96
CA MET A 118 -23.56 -1.22 15.98
C MET A 118 -22.09 -1.24 15.49
N LEU A 119 -21.79 -0.53 14.41
CA LEU A 119 -20.41 -0.40 13.91
C LEU A 119 -19.49 0.29 14.92
N THR A 120 -19.99 1.32 15.61
CA THR A 120 -19.23 2.00 16.67
C THR A 120 -18.92 1.05 17.83
N ARG A 121 -19.88 0.21 18.22
CA ARG A 121 -19.67 -0.82 19.26
C ARG A 121 -18.67 -1.89 18.81
N LEU A 122 -18.72 -2.32 17.57
CA LEU A 122 -17.80 -3.31 17.01
C LEU A 122 -16.36 -2.80 16.96
N THR A 123 -16.15 -1.61 16.42
CA THR A 123 -14.79 -1.05 16.18
C THR A 123 -14.21 -0.33 17.38
N GLY A 124 -15.02 0.00 18.40
CA GLY A 124 -14.60 0.78 19.57
C GLY A 124 -14.40 2.27 19.29
N PHE A 125 -14.73 2.75 18.09
CA PHE A 125 -14.67 4.19 17.74
C PHE A 125 -15.75 4.53 16.70
N ALA A 126 -16.12 5.80 16.64
CA ALA A 126 -17.09 6.29 15.66
C ALA A 126 -16.55 6.18 14.23
N LEU A 127 -17.18 5.37 13.42
CA LEU A 127 -16.79 5.18 12.01
C LEU A 127 -17.32 6.34 11.16
N THR A 128 -16.81 7.54 11.39
CA THR A 128 -17.31 8.81 10.84
C THR A 128 -17.32 8.85 9.30
N ARG A 129 -16.52 8.01 8.65
CA ARG A 129 -16.44 7.90 7.18
C ARG A 129 -17.17 6.67 6.63
N GLY A 130 -17.83 5.90 7.51
CA GLY A 130 -18.80 4.88 7.18
C GLY A 130 -18.29 3.59 6.53
N MET A 131 -16.98 3.45 6.22
CA MET A 131 -16.46 2.24 5.55
C MET A 131 -15.06 1.86 6.01
N LEU A 132 -14.84 0.53 6.10
CA LEU A 132 -13.54 -0.12 6.22
C LEU A 132 -13.43 -1.19 5.13
N CYS A 133 -12.24 -1.40 4.60
CA CYS A 133 -11.96 -2.49 3.67
C CYS A 133 -10.71 -3.23 4.13
N ALA A 134 -10.84 -4.53 4.36
CA ALA A 134 -9.71 -5.42 4.56
C ALA A 134 -9.13 -5.78 3.19
N MET A 135 -7.84 -5.58 3.01
CA MET A 135 -7.17 -5.75 1.72
C MET A 135 -5.90 -6.58 1.89
N ARG A 136 -5.55 -7.38 0.88
CA ARG A 136 -4.26 -8.09 0.83
C ARG A 136 -3.12 -7.11 0.68
N ARG A 137 -2.04 -7.35 1.42
CA ARG A 137 -0.80 -6.56 1.29
C ARG A 137 -0.18 -6.81 -0.09
N PRO A 138 0.26 -5.76 -0.79
CA PRO A 138 0.93 -5.92 -2.09
C PRO A 138 2.32 -6.53 -1.93
N GLU A 139 2.88 -7.00 -3.05
CA GLU A 139 4.28 -7.41 -3.11
C GLU A 139 5.19 -6.23 -2.76
N PRO A 140 6.19 -6.37 -1.83
CA PRO A 140 7.11 -5.29 -1.54
C PRO A 140 7.99 -5.03 -2.75
N LEU A 141 8.17 -3.76 -3.06
CA LEU A 141 9.14 -3.33 -4.04
C LEU A 141 10.55 -3.35 -3.44
N CYS A 142 11.56 -3.61 -4.26
CA CYS A 142 12.95 -3.39 -3.86
C CYS A 142 13.37 -1.93 -4.12
N VAL A 143 14.44 -1.49 -3.47
CA VAL A 143 14.96 -0.12 -3.57
C VAL A 143 15.27 0.25 -5.02
N GLU A 144 15.85 -0.66 -5.79
CA GLU A 144 16.21 -0.46 -7.19
C GLU A 144 14.99 -0.23 -8.07
N GLN A 145 13.90 -1.00 -7.85
CA GLN A 145 12.64 -0.83 -8.58
C GLN A 145 12.05 0.56 -8.32
N VAL A 146 12.00 0.97 -7.05
CA VAL A 146 11.46 2.26 -6.61
C VAL A 146 12.30 3.44 -7.12
N CYS A 147 13.62 3.27 -7.19
CA CYS A 147 14.56 4.31 -7.62
C CYS A 147 14.69 4.46 -9.14
N ARG A 148 14.24 3.48 -9.94
CA ARG A 148 14.53 3.39 -11.38
C ARG A 148 14.24 4.67 -12.14
N ASN A 149 13.08 5.26 -11.95
CA ASN A 149 12.61 6.47 -12.63
C ASN A 149 12.50 7.67 -11.69
N ALA A 150 12.94 7.52 -10.44
CA ALA A 150 12.83 8.57 -9.45
C ALA A 150 13.95 9.60 -9.62
N ARG A 151 13.61 10.87 -9.40
CA ARG A 151 14.51 12.04 -9.40
C ARG A 151 14.67 12.62 -8.00
N ARG A 152 13.59 12.58 -7.19
CA ARG A 152 13.54 13.08 -5.82
C ARG A 152 12.98 12.02 -4.91
N ILE A 153 13.74 11.62 -3.92
CA ILE A 153 13.39 10.56 -2.98
C ILE A 153 13.49 11.10 -1.56
N ALA A 154 12.49 10.80 -0.75
CA ALA A 154 12.57 10.97 0.69
C ALA A 154 13.07 9.68 1.34
N VAL A 155 14.08 9.78 2.21
CA VAL A 155 14.55 8.65 3.02
C VAL A 155 14.13 8.90 4.47
N LEU A 156 13.40 7.94 5.04
CA LEU A 156 12.93 7.96 6.43
C LEU A 156 13.84 7.05 7.25
N GLU A 157 14.48 7.62 8.26
CA GLU A 157 15.34 6.88 9.16
C GLU A 157 14.74 6.84 10.55
N GLN A 158 14.47 5.63 11.06
CA GLN A 158 13.95 5.36 12.41
C GLN A 158 12.66 6.13 12.79
N ILE A 159 11.78 6.36 11.83
CA ILE A 159 10.48 6.99 12.09
C ILE A 159 9.52 5.95 12.66
N MET A 160 9.57 5.74 13.97
CA MET A 160 8.80 4.68 14.65
C MET A 160 7.31 5.01 14.82
N ASN A 161 6.93 6.28 14.82
CA ASN A 161 5.53 6.68 14.99
C ASN A 161 4.78 6.58 13.64
N PRO A 162 3.74 5.74 13.53
CA PRO A 162 2.96 5.59 12.30
C PRO A 162 2.24 6.89 11.88
N THR A 163 1.92 7.79 12.82
CA THR A 163 1.38 9.10 12.49
C THR A 163 2.40 9.94 11.72
N ASN A 164 3.67 9.92 12.12
CA ASN A 164 4.73 10.65 11.46
C ASN A 164 5.02 10.06 10.07
N VAL A 165 5.06 8.73 9.94
CA VAL A 165 5.17 8.07 8.63
C VAL A 165 4.05 8.55 7.70
N GLY A 166 2.79 8.50 8.14
CA GLY A 166 1.66 8.95 7.34
C GLY A 166 1.74 10.44 6.97
N ALA A 167 2.15 11.31 7.90
CA ALA A 167 2.32 12.73 7.65
C ALA A 167 3.42 13.02 6.60
N ILE A 168 4.54 12.29 6.69
CA ILE A 168 5.64 12.41 5.72
C ILE A 168 5.19 11.96 4.33
N PHE A 169 4.48 10.84 4.21
CA PHE A 169 3.91 10.41 2.91
C PHE A 169 2.97 11.46 2.32
N ARG A 170 2.13 12.07 3.14
CA ARG A 170 1.24 13.15 2.70
C ARG A 170 2.03 14.37 2.21
N SER A 171 3.07 14.78 2.92
CA SER A 171 3.96 15.88 2.54
C SER A 171 4.76 15.53 1.28
N ALA A 172 5.28 14.31 1.18
CA ALA A 172 6.00 13.82 0.01
C ALA A 172 5.13 13.89 -1.25
N ALA A 173 3.85 13.47 -1.15
CA ALA A 173 2.90 13.61 -2.25
C ALA A 173 2.67 15.08 -2.65
N ALA A 174 2.45 15.95 -1.68
CA ALA A 174 2.24 17.38 -1.92
C ALA A 174 3.45 18.07 -2.57
N LEU A 175 4.66 17.63 -2.22
CA LEU A 175 5.93 18.13 -2.77
C LEU A 175 6.38 17.40 -4.03
N SER A 176 5.52 16.53 -4.58
CA SER A 176 5.82 15.72 -5.78
C SER A 176 7.12 14.93 -5.66
N MET A 177 7.37 14.29 -4.52
CA MET A 177 8.42 13.29 -4.40
C MET A 177 8.07 12.06 -5.23
N ASP A 178 9.06 11.49 -5.91
CA ASP A 178 8.85 10.36 -6.80
C ASP A 178 8.84 9.03 -6.04
N ALA A 179 9.48 8.99 -4.86
CA ALA A 179 9.57 7.78 -4.04
C ALA A 179 9.85 8.08 -2.58
N VAL A 180 9.57 7.09 -1.72
CA VAL A 180 9.92 7.08 -0.30
C VAL A 180 10.68 5.79 0.01
N LEU A 181 11.83 5.90 0.66
CA LEU A 181 12.59 4.75 1.17
C LEU A 181 12.58 4.78 2.71
N LEU A 182 12.48 3.61 3.31
CA LEU A 182 12.38 3.47 4.76
C LEU A 182 13.48 2.55 5.30
N THR A 183 14.04 2.91 6.45
CA THR A 183 14.90 1.99 7.21
C THR A 183 14.05 1.06 8.08
N HIS A 184 14.62 -0.06 8.54
CA HIS A 184 13.90 -1.05 9.32
C HIS A 184 13.36 -0.56 10.67
N GLY A 185 13.88 0.53 11.19
CA GLY A 185 13.36 1.18 12.40
C GLY A 185 12.09 2.02 12.16
N CYS A 186 11.62 2.14 10.92
CA CYS A 186 10.39 2.86 10.61
C CYS A 186 9.16 1.99 10.84
N SER A 187 8.05 2.62 11.26
CA SER A 187 6.73 1.99 11.22
C SER A 187 6.32 1.69 9.79
N ASP A 188 5.55 0.62 9.64
CA ASP A 188 5.03 0.20 8.35
C ASP A 188 4.05 1.24 7.77
N PRO A 189 4.23 1.67 6.50
CA PRO A 189 3.31 2.58 5.82
C PRO A 189 1.88 2.03 5.70
N LEU A 190 1.69 0.71 5.74
CA LEU A 190 0.38 0.07 5.67
C LEU A 190 -0.26 -0.20 7.04
N TYR A 191 0.30 0.31 8.12
CA TYR A 191 -0.43 0.37 9.37
C TYR A 191 -1.63 1.32 9.25
N ARG A 192 -2.76 0.93 9.79
CA ARG A 192 -4.03 1.68 9.71
C ARG A 192 -3.86 3.17 10.03
N ARG A 193 -3.04 3.48 11.04
CA ARG A 193 -2.75 4.86 11.43
C ARG A 193 -1.99 5.64 10.35
N SER A 194 -0.98 5.03 9.73
CA SER A 194 -0.21 5.63 8.63
C SER A 194 -1.09 5.88 7.40
N ILE A 195 -1.88 4.89 7.00
CA ILE A 195 -2.83 5.00 5.89
C ILE A 195 -3.82 6.14 6.11
N ARG A 196 -4.39 6.21 7.31
CA ARG A 196 -5.38 7.23 7.67
C ARG A 196 -4.79 8.63 7.66
N VAL A 197 -3.63 8.84 8.29
CA VAL A 197 -2.97 10.16 8.37
C VAL A 197 -2.47 10.61 7.00
N SER A 198 -1.96 9.70 6.19
CA SER A 198 -1.55 10.00 4.82
C SER A 198 -2.72 10.29 3.88
N MET A 199 -3.95 10.06 4.31
CA MET A 199 -5.13 10.10 3.43
C MET A 199 -5.01 9.13 2.24
N GLY A 200 -4.25 8.04 2.39
CA GLY A 200 -4.00 7.04 1.36
C GLY A 200 -2.92 7.43 0.33
N THR A 201 -2.11 8.47 0.57
CA THR A 201 -0.98 8.79 -0.33
C THR A 201 0.11 7.72 -0.31
N VAL A 202 0.14 6.85 0.71
CA VAL A 202 0.98 5.64 0.75
C VAL A 202 0.73 4.69 -0.45
N PHE A 203 -0.43 4.78 -1.09
CA PHE A 203 -0.77 4.03 -2.30
C PHE A 203 -0.44 4.77 -3.60
N GLN A 204 -0.06 6.05 -3.52
CA GLN A 204 0.19 6.89 -4.69
C GLN A 204 1.68 7.11 -4.96
N ILE A 205 2.51 6.98 -3.93
CA ILE A 205 3.97 7.11 -4.04
C ILE A 205 4.58 5.73 -3.85
N PRO A 206 5.40 5.23 -4.79
CA PRO A 206 6.13 3.97 -4.60
C PRO A 206 7.11 4.09 -3.43
N TRP A 207 7.20 3.02 -2.66
CA TRP A 207 8.09 2.96 -1.50
C TRP A 207 8.69 1.57 -1.31
N ALA A 208 9.84 1.51 -0.63
CA ALA A 208 10.50 0.28 -0.26
C ALA A 208 11.24 0.44 1.08
N PHE A 209 11.42 -0.68 1.77
CA PHE A 209 12.39 -0.74 2.86
C PHE A 209 13.77 -1.08 2.32
N PHE A 210 14.82 -0.50 2.93
CA PHE A 210 16.16 -1.03 2.75
C PHE A 210 16.21 -2.46 3.29
N SER A 211 17.00 -3.34 2.69
CA SER A 211 17.17 -4.71 3.18
C SER A 211 17.80 -4.73 4.59
N LYS A 212 17.41 -5.67 5.43
CA LYS A 212 18.14 -5.99 6.66
C LYS A 212 19.53 -6.47 6.27
N LYS A 213 20.55 -6.18 7.11
CA LYS A 213 21.91 -6.73 6.92
C LYS A 213 21.80 -8.21 6.51
N ALA A 214 22.32 -8.50 5.32
CA ALA A 214 22.59 -9.81 4.77
C ALA A 214 21.89 -11.00 5.46
N GLU A 215 20.62 -11.21 5.27
CA GLU A 215 20.13 -12.56 5.05
C GLU A 215 20.57 -12.91 3.63
N ALA A 216 21.69 -13.64 3.56
CA ALA A 216 22.15 -14.25 2.34
C ALA A 216 20.99 -15.09 1.80
N VAL A 217 20.34 -14.64 0.75
CA VAL A 217 19.42 -15.44 -0.03
C VAL A 217 20.29 -16.56 -0.62
N ARG A 218 20.36 -17.69 0.10
CA ARG A 218 20.78 -18.97 -0.44
C ARG A 218 19.64 -19.47 -1.33
N GLN A 219 19.47 -18.85 -2.47
CA GLN A 219 18.80 -19.45 -3.61
C GLN A 219 19.87 -19.87 -4.59
N GLU A 220 19.89 -21.18 -4.79
CA GLU A 220 20.68 -21.99 -5.71
C GLU A 220 21.36 -21.24 -6.85
N GLY A 221 22.70 -21.22 -6.84
CA GLY A 221 23.52 -21.14 -8.03
C GLY A 221 23.83 -19.79 -8.65
N ILE A 222 23.30 -18.66 -8.16
CA ILE A 222 23.69 -17.34 -8.63
C ILE A 222 24.39 -16.59 -7.48
N THR A 223 25.70 -16.59 -7.49
CA THR A 223 26.52 -15.73 -6.64
C THR A 223 26.32 -14.28 -7.08
N ARG A 224 25.23 -13.65 -6.67
CA ARG A 224 25.14 -12.20 -6.71
C ARG A 224 26.06 -11.70 -5.60
N GLN A 225 27.23 -11.21 -5.98
CA GLN A 225 28.08 -10.34 -5.16
C GLN A 225 27.30 -9.04 -4.87
N GLY A 226 26.35 -9.10 -4.00
CA GLY A 226 25.62 -7.99 -3.43
C GLY A 226 25.96 -7.92 -1.96
N ASN A 227 27.16 -7.48 -1.62
CA ASN A 227 27.55 -7.06 -0.28
C ASN A 227 26.84 -5.72 0.03
N GLU A 228 25.50 -5.72 -0.01
CA GLU A 228 24.70 -4.58 0.41
C GLU A 228 24.62 -4.62 1.94
N ALA A 229 25.67 -4.09 2.56
CA ALA A 229 25.63 -3.73 3.96
C ALA A 229 24.35 -2.89 4.16
N GLY A 230 23.58 -3.20 5.20
CA GLY A 230 22.34 -2.49 5.49
C GLY A 230 22.57 -0.98 5.69
N TRP A 231 21.47 -0.26 5.97
CA TRP A 231 21.56 1.16 6.32
C TRP A 231 22.47 1.40 7.55
N PRO A 232 23.29 2.51 7.60
CA PRO A 232 23.35 3.57 6.57
C PRO A 232 24.33 3.33 5.41
N GLU A 233 25.42 2.62 5.62
CA GLU A 233 26.56 2.61 4.67
C GLU A 233 26.21 1.96 3.33
N GLY A 234 25.54 0.80 3.36
CA GLY A 234 25.14 0.09 2.14
C GLY A 234 24.05 0.83 1.40
N GLY A 235 23.06 1.35 2.13
CA GLY A 235 21.98 2.14 1.55
C GLY A 235 22.48 3.40 0.88
N LEU A 236 23.38 4.16 1.52
CA LEU A 236 23.98 5.37 0.95
C LEU A 236 24.87 5.05 -0.27
N ARG A 237 25.59 3.93 -0.23
CA ARG A 237 26.39 3.45 -1.38
C ARG A 237 25.50 3.09 -2.56
N LEU A 238 24.40 2.37 -2.31
CA LEU A 238 23.41 2.02 -3.32
C LEU A 238 22.83 3.27 -3.97
N LEU A 239 22.38 4.24 -3.19
CA LEU A 239 21.80 5.48 -3.72
C LEU A 239 22.80 6.27 -4.58
N ARG A 240 24.07 6.37 -4.16
CA ARG A 240 25.13 7.01 -4.97
C ARG A 240 25.37 6.26 -6.27
N ARG A 241 25.42 4.92 -6.25
CA ARG A 241 25.55 4.08 -7.44
C ARG A 241 24.38 4.26 -8.42
N LEU A 242 23.16 4.49 -7.89
CA LEU A 242 21.96 4.81 -8.67
C LEU A 242 21.93 6.28 -9.14
N GLY A 243 22.97 7.08 -8.87
CA GLY A 243 23.13 8.46 -9.34
C GLY A 243 22.46 9.51 -8.46
N PHE A 244 22.12 9.19 -7.20
CA PHE A 244 21.53 10.15 -6.27
C PHE A 244 22.60 10.88 -5.45
N ARG A 245 22.38 12.18 -5.27
CA ARG A 245 23.06 13.00 -4.27
C ARG A 245 22.24 13.03 -2.99
N THR A 246 22.85 12.68 -1.87
CA THR A 246 22.18 12.69 -0.56
C THR A 246 22.33 14.03 0.14
N VAL A 247 21.24 14.51 0.75
CA VAL A 247 21.21 15.73 1.57
C VAL A 247 20.57 15.37 2.90
N ALA A 248 21.25 15.58 4.01
CA ALA A 248 20.68 15.47 5.35
C ALA A 248 19.81 16.71 5.65
N MET A 249 18.71 16.48 6.39
CA MET A 249 17.79 17.55 6.82
C MET A 249 17.55 17.41 8.31
#